data_be0a5dbeb142d835509ff552ce249227
#
_entry.id   be0a5dbeb142d835509ff552ce249227
#
_cell.length_a   1.000
_cell.length_b   1.000
_cell.length_c   1.000
_cell.angle_alpha   90.00
_cell.angle_beta   90.00
_cell.angle_gamma   90.00
#
_symmetry.space_group_name_H-M   'P 1'
#
loop_
_entity.id
_entity.type
_entity.pdbx_description
1 polymer ?
#
loop_
_entity_poly.entity_id
_entity_poly.type
_entity_poly.pdbx_seq_one_letter_code
_entity_poly.pdbx_strand_id
1 'polypeptide(L)'
;MYIVVTRSFPPEVGGMQNLMWGLTCSLAKYNLVKVFADFHENYKEHDQKVSFSIDRVAGIKLLRKYRKSYLVNEFIKKNKNVNCVIADHWKSLELIKTTKKKICLIHSKEINHKKGSFANRRILKAFNNIDQVVANSEYTKNLAVEIGIDENKIIVINPGVFPPKEIDKSSIKEAENLLKNKNPRLITVSRFDKRKNHEKVIMALRNLKQIYPNIIYTCIGYGEEEENVKKLTNELELNEQVIFLKNVPQGLKNALVSKSNLFVMPSIIHKTSVEGFGIAYVEAAQYGIPSIGGKDGGASDAIKNNETGIICDGNNLEEIYSSIDLILKNNSYLEM
;
A
#
# COMPACT_ATOMS: atom_id res chain seq x y z
N MET A 1 -7.68 -7.52 -26.20
CA MET A 1 -6.53 -7.84 -25.32
C MET A 1 -6.11 -6.60 -24.54
N TYR A 2 -5.79 -6.74 -23.28
CA TYR A 2 -5.20 -5.68 -22.44
C TYR A 2 -3.69 -5.92 -22.25
N ILE A 3 -2.91 -4.83 -22.28
CA ILE A 3 -1.48 -4.87 -21.95
C ILE A 3 -1.30 -4.21 -20.59
N VAL A 4 -0.67 -4.89 -19.66
CA VAL A 4 -0.28 -4.35 -18.34
C VAL A 4 1.23 -4.16 -18.31
N VAL A 5 1.67 -2.93 -18.06
CA VAL A 5 3.11 -2.57 -18.01
C VAL A 5 3.44 -2.11 -16.60
N THR A 6 4.13 -2.94 -15.85
CA THR A 6 4.36 -2.69 -14.43
C THR A 6 5.83 -2.80 -14.02
N ARG A 7 6.18 -2.12 -12.94
CA ARG A 7 7.48 -2.23 -12.26
C ARG A 7 7.38 -3.08 -11.01
N SER A 8 6.15 -3.23 -10.50
CA SER A 8 5.84 -3.87 -9.22
C SER A 8 4.88 -5.04 -9.47
N PHE A 9 5.40 -6.27 -9.50
CA PHE A 9 4.60 -7.47 -9.76
C PHE A 9 5.12 -8.68 -8.97
N PRO A 10 4.24 -9.60 -8.52
CA PRO A 10 4.69 -10.83 -7.86
C PRO A 10 5.73 -11.60 -8.71
N PRO A 11 6.61 -12.39 -8.06
CA PRO A 11 6.59 -12.82 -6.67
C PRO A 11 7.15 -11.81 -5.67
N GLU A 12 7.59 -10.63 -6.07
CA GLU A 12 7.94 -9.56 -5.14
C GLU A 12 6.73 -9.23 -4.26
N VAL A 13 6.94 -9.06 -2.94
CA VAL A 13 5.87 -8.83 -1.96
C VAL A 13 5.74 -7.33 -1.66
N GLY A 14 4.51 -6.83 -1.68
CA GLY A 14 4.20 -5.44 -1.33
C GLY A 14 2.81 -5.01 -1.78
N GLY A 15 2.32 -3.89 -1.26
CA GLY A 15 0.98 -3.39 -1.59
C GLY A 15 0.77 -3.11 -3.08
N MET A 16 1.78 -2.53 -3.76
CA MET A 16 1.73 -2.28 -5.20
C MET A 16 1.72 -3.56 -6.03
N GLN A 17 2.51 -4.55 -5.61
CA GLN A 17 2.57 -5.85 -6.25
C GLN A 17 1.22 -6.56 -6.15
N ASN A 18 0.61 -6.55 -4.97
CA ASN A 18 -0.72 -7.12 -4.73
C ASN A 18 -1.79 -6.38 -5.55
N LEU A 19 -1.75 -5.05 -5.61
CA LEU A 19 -2.66 -4.25 -6.40
C LEU A 19 -2.58 -4.60 -7.89
N MET A 20 -1.37 -4.60 -8.47
CA MET A 20 -1.17 -4.91 -9.88
C MET A 20 -1.52 -6.35 -10.21
N TRP A 21 -1.27 -7.26 -9.29
CA TRP A 21 -1.71 -8.64 -9.37
C TRP A 21 -3.23 -8.75 -9.40
N GLY A 22 -3.91 -8.14 -8.41
CA GLY A 22 -5.38 -8.16 -8.30
C GLY A 22 -6.06 -7.57 -9.53
N LEU A 23 -5.58 -6.40 -10.00
CA LEU A 23 -6.03 -5.77 -11.22
C LEU A 23 -5.87 -6.70 -12.43
N THR A 24 -4.69 -7.30 -12.60
CA THR A 24 -4.40 -8.20 -13.73
C THR A 24 -5.29 -9.44 -13.71
N CYS A 25 -5.43 -10.10 -12.57
CA CYS A 25 -6.33 -11.23 -12.39
C CYS A 25 -7.79 -10.88 -12.69
N SER A 26 -8.24 -9.70 -12.29
CA SER A 26 -9.61 -9.24 -12.55
C SER A 26 -9.82 -8.93 -14.04
N LEU A 27 -8.88 -8.29 -14.70
CA LEU A 27 -8.93 -8.03 -16.14
C LEU A 27 -8.93 -9.32 -16.97
N ALA A 28 -8.17 -10.34 -16.51
CA ALA A 28 -8.07 -11.63 -17.19
C ALA A 28 -9.39 -12.43 -17.20
N LYS A 29 -10.34 -12.10 -16.31
CA LYS A 29 -11.71 -12.67 -16.35
C LYS A 29 -12.54 -12.19 -17.53
N TYR A 30 -12.21 -11.02 -18.08
CA TYR A 30 -13.01 -10.37 -19.13
C TYR A 30 -12.33 -10.36 -20.48
N ASN A 31 -11.00 -10.46 -20.54
CA ASN A 31 -10.28 -10.42 -21.80
C ASN A 31 -8.88 -11.04 -21.67
N LEU A 32 -8.25 -11.32 -22.80
CA LEU A 32 -6.84 -11.71 -22.82
C LEU A 32 -5.96 -10.58 -22.23
N VAL A 33 -5.04 -10.96 -21.37
CA VAL A 33 -4.07 -10.04 -20.76
C VAL A 33 -2.65 -10.45 -21.08
N LYS A 34 -1.82 -9.49 -21.44
CA LYS A 34 -0.36 -9.62 -21.58
C LYS A 34 0.31 -8.67 -20.60
N VAL A 35 1.17 -9.21 -19.75
CA VAL A 35 1.92 -8.44 -18.75
C VAL A 35 3.37 -8.26 -19.18
N PHE A 36 3.90 -7.06 -19.05
CA PHE A 36 5.33 -6.75 -19.14
C PHE A 36 5.79 -6.25 -17.77
N ALA A 37 6.49 -7.11 -17.02
CA ALA A 37 6.93 -6.82 -15.67
C ALA A 37 8.46 -6.77 -15.57
N ASP A 38 8.97 -6.16 -14.49
CA ASP A 38 10.38 -6.24 -14.17
C ASP A 38 10.77 -7.68 -13.78
N PHE A 39 12.01 -8.06 -14.08
CA PHE A 39 12.56 -9.35 -13.73
C PHE A 39 12.67 -9.52 -12.19
N HIS A 40 12.36 -10.71 -11.71
CA HIS A 40 12.57 -11.17 -10.34
C HIS A 40 13.13 -12.59 -10.38
N GLU A 41 14.07 -12.93 -9.50
CA GLU A 41 14.79 -14.21 -9.56
C GLU A 41 13.86 -15.42 -9.48
N ASN A 42 12.86 -15.36 -8.59
CA ASN A 42 11.91 -16.46 -8.33
C ASN A 42 10.65 -16.41 -9.21
N TYR A 43 10.70 -15.77 -10.41
CA TYR A 43 9.50 -15.57 -11.22
C TYR A 43 8.92 -16.84 -11.84
N LYS A 44 9.76 -17.83 -12.16
CA LYS A 44 9.37 -19.01 -12.97
C LYS A 44 8.21 -19.79 -12.35
N GLU A 45 8.36 -20.18 -11.09
CA GLU A 45 7.32 -20.94 -10.38
C GLU A 45 6.01 -20.16 -10.25
N HIS A 46 6.10 -18.85 -10.03
CA HIS A 46 4.94 -17.98 -9.96
C HIS A 46 4.24 -17.86 -11.33
N ASP A 47 5.01 -17.60 -12.39
CA ASP A 47 4.46 -17.32 -13.72
C ASP A 47 3.86 -18.56 -14.39
N GLN A 48 4.24 -19.78 -13.98
CA GLN A 48 3.63 -21.03 -14.43
C GLN A 48 2.22 -21.27 -13.88
N LYS A 49 1.85 -20.63 -12.77
CA LYS A 49 0.57 -20.83 -12.07
C LYS A 49 -0.55 -19.88 -12.55
N VAL A 50 -0.29 -19.05 -13.56
CA VAL A 50 -1.23 -18.01 -14.00
C VAL A 50 -1.82 -18.30 -15.38
N SER A 51 -3.03 -17.80 -15.63
CA SER A 51 -3.76 -17.98 -16.88
C SER A 51 -3.43 -16.94 -17.96
N PHE A 52 -2.58 -15.97 -17.69
CA PHE A 52 -2.19 -14.91 -18.60
C PHE A 52 -0.67 -14.90 -18.86
N SER A 53 -0.27 -14.33 -19.99
CA SER A 53 1.12 -14.33 -20.41
C SER A 53 1.92 -13.18 -19.74
N ILE A 54 3.11 -13.48 -19.22
CA ILE A 54 4.02 -12.53 -18.58
C ILE A 54 5.38 -12.53 -19.26
N ASP A 55 5.84 -11.36 -19.71
CA ASP A 55 7.21 -11.15 -20.15
C ASP A 55 8.00 -10.43 -19.05
N ARG A 56 9.05 -11.06 -18.55
CA ARG A 56 9.94 -10.51 -17.52
C ARG A 56 11.15 -9.82 -18.17
N VAL A 57 11.26 -8.51 -17.90
CA VAL A 57 12.32 -7.68 -18.50
C VAL A 57 13.50 -7.59 -17.54
N ALA A 58 14.58 -8.30 -17.87
CA ALA A 58 15.83 -8.34 -17.11
C ALA A 58 16.84 -7.25 -17.50
N GLY A 59 18.01 -7.28 -16.85
CA GLY A 59 19.21 -6.51 -17.17
C GLY A 59 19.34 -5.21 -16.39
N ILE A 60 20.28 -4.35 -16.77
CA ILE A 60 20.67 -3.13 -16.03
C ILE A 60 19.44 -2.26 -15.74
N LYS A 61 19.23 -1.92 -14.45
CA LYS A 61 18.05 -1.23 -13.95
C LYS A 61 17.76 0.09 -14.67
N LEU A 62 18.80 0.89 -14.97
CA LEU A 62 18.68 2.17 -15.68
C LEU A 62 18.13 2.03 -17.11
N LEU A 63 18.45 0.92 -17.80
CA LEU A 63 18.03 0.67 -19.19
C LEU A 63 16.74 -0.15 -19.28
N ARG A 64 16.23 -0.66 -18.16
CA ARG A 64 15.06 -1.55 -18.11
C ARG A 64 13.81 -0.90 -18.69
N LYS A 65 13.60 0.40 -18.43
CA LYS A 65 12.51 1.18 -19.01
C LYS A 65 12.54 1.17 -20.54
N TYR A 66 13.68 1.40 -21.14
CA TYR A 66 13.84 1.45 -22.60
C TYR A 66 13.59 0.07 -23.23
N ARG A 67 14.16 -0.99 -22.64
CA ARG A 67 13.91 -2.37 -23.12
C ARG A 67 12.45 -2.76 -23.01
N LYS A 68 11.80 -2.47 -21.86
CA LYS A 68 10.39 -2.77 -21.65
C LYS A 68 9.53 -2.04 -22.68
N SER A 69 9.73 -0.75 -22.87
CA SER A 69 8.98 0.02 -23.86
C SER A 69 9.21 -0.48 -25.30
N TYR A 70 10.43 -0.91 -25.63
CA TYR A 70 10.72 -1.51 -26.92
C TYR A 70 9.92 -2.80 -27.14
N LEU A 71 9.95 -3.73 -26.18
CA LEU A 71 9.19 -4.98 -26.25
C LEU A 71 7.68 -4.74 -26.36
N VAL A 72 7.13 -3.80 -25.59
CA VAL A 72 5.73 -3.42 -25.65
C VAL A 72 5.36 -2.86 -27.02
N ASN A 73 6.18 -1.94 -27.57
CA ASN A 73 5.95 -1.34 -28.87
C ASN A 73 5.99 -2.39 -30.01
N GLU A 74 6.96 -3.31 -29.97
CA GLU A 74 7.05 -4.40 -30.95
C GLU A 74 5.86 -5.37 -30.82
N PHE A 75 5.42 -5.66 -29.59
CA PHE A 75 4.24 -6.49 -29.38
C PHE A 75 2.97 -5.83 -29.94
N ILE A 76 2.77 -4.53 -29.68
CA ILE A 76 1.60 -3.79 -30.21
C ILE A 76 1.59 -3.77 -31.74
N LYS A 77 2.72 -3.58 -32.41
CA LYS A 77 2.83 -3.60 -33.86
C LYS A 77 2.36 -4.94 -34.45
N LYS A 78 2.71 -6.04 -33.80
CA LYS A 78 2.40 -7.42 -34.26
C LYS A 78 0.97 -7.84 -33.91
N ASN A 79 0.32 -7.18 -32.93
CA ASN A 79 -0.98 -7.59 -32.38
C ASN A 79 -2.01 -6.47 -32.53
N LYS A 80 -2.82 -6.52 -33.60
CA LYS A 80 -3.86 -5.50 -33.89
C LYS A 80 -5.01 -5.50 -32.85
N ASN A 81 -5.21 -6.60 -32.11
CA ASN A 81 -6.31 -6.80 -31.15
C ASN A 81 -6.03 -6.19 -29.76
N VAL A 82 -5.02 -5.35 -29.63
CA VAL A 82 -4.76 -4.59 -28.39
C VAL A 82 -5.82 -3.50 -28.23
N ASN A 83 -6.52 -3.47 -27.10
CA ASN A 83 -7.54 -2.47 -26.78
C ASN A 83 -6.95 -1.28 -26.02
N CYS A 84 -6.13 -1.55 -24.99
CA CYS A 84 -5.48 -0.52 -24.21
C CYS A 84 -4.18 -1.01 -23.55
N VAL A 85 -3.39 -0.05 -23.10
CA VAL A 85 -2.17 -0.24 -22.30
C VAL A 85 -2.39 0.40 -20.94
N ILE A 86 -2.25 -0.39 -19.88
CA ILE A 86 -2.45 0.02 -18.48
C ILE A 86 -1.10 -0.03 -17.77
N ALA A 87 -0.75 0.97 -16.99
CA ALA A 87 0.49 0.98 -16.22
C ALA A 87 0.31 1.53 -14.80
N ASP A 88 1.14 1.00 -13.90
CA ASP A 88 1.24 1.39 -12.48
C ASP A 88 2.01 2.68 -12.24
N HIS A 89 2.58 3.27 -13.30
CA HIS A 89 3.46 4.43 -13.18
C HIS A 89 3.62 5.13 -14.53
N TRP A 90 3.56 6.46 -14.55
CA TRP A 90 3.70 7.26 -15.78
C TRP A 90 4.99 6.99 -16.58
N LYS A 91 6.12 6.70 -15.89
CA LYS A 91 7.39 6.33 -16.56
C LYS A 91 7.29 5.04 -17.36
N SER A 92 6.36 4.17 -17.04
CA SER A 92 6.12 2.92 -17.78
C SER A 92 5.43 3.19 -19.13
N LEU A 93 4.68 4.31 -19.26
CA LEU A 93 4.00 4.73 -20.49
C LEU A 93 4.79 5.75 -21.33
N GLU A 94 5.76 6.42 -20.73
CA GLU A 94 6.44 7.59 -21.35
C GLU A 94 7.03 7.32 -22.76
N LEU A 95 7.49 6.12 -23.02
CA LEU A 95 8.11 5.71 -24.29
C LEU A 95 7.25 4.75 -25.11
N ILE A 96 6.00 4.50 -24.71
CA ILE A 96 5.09 3.63 -25.46
C ILE A 96 4.42 4.46 -26.55
N LYS A 97 4.67 4.06 -27.80
CA LYS A 97 4.13 4.68 -29.02
C LYS A 97 2.96 3.85 -29.52
N THR A 98 1.75 4.31 -29.30
CA THR A 98 0.53 3.61 -29.76
C THR A 98 -0.61 4.59 -29.93
N THR A 99 -1.53 4.28 -30.84
CA THR A 99 -2.84 4.93 -30.97
C THR A 99 -3.91 4.29 -30.07
N LYS A 100 -3.57 3.20 -29.39
CA LYS A 100 -4.46 2.52 -28.45
C LYS A 100 -4.54 3.30 -27.14
N LYS A 101 -5.69 3.21 -26.46
CA LYS A 101 -5.92 3.90 -25.19
C LYS A 101 -4.84 3.58 -24.15
N LYS A 102 -4.30 4.60 -23.51
CA LYS A 102 -3.32 4.50 -22.42
C LYS A 102 -3.95 4.92 -21.11
N ILE A 103 -3.88 4.05 -20.12
CA ILE A 103 -4.41 4.25 -18.77
C ILE A 103 -3.24 4.22 -17.78
N CYS A 104 -3.10 5.27 -16.98
CA CYS A 104 -2.07 5.36 -15.94
C CYS A 104 -2.69 5.35 -14.56
N LEU A 105 -2.27 4.40 -13.72
CA LEU A 105 -2.57 4.45 -12.29
C LEU A 105 -1.58 5.39 -11.60
N ILE A 106 -2.07 6.20 -10.66
CA ILE A 106 -1.27 7.10 -9.84
C ILE A 106 -1.54 6.86 -8.35
N HIS A 107 -0.45 7.01 -7.54
CA HIS A 107 -0.43 6.61 -6.13
C HIS A 107 0.16 7.67 -5.19
N SER A 108 0.20 8.93 -5.62
CA SER A 108 0.70 10.14 -4.95
C SER A 108 2.21 10.36 -5.09
N LYS A 109 3.07 9.52 -4.51
CA LYS A 109 4.52 9.76 -4.39
C LYS A 109 5.20 10.06 -5.72
N GLU A 110 4.85 9.35 -6.79
CA GLU A 110 5.51 9.43 -8.11
C GLU A 110 5.12 10.70 -8.88
N ILE A 111 4.08 11.39 -8.44
CA ILE A 111 3.63 12.66 -9.01
C ILE A 111 3.87 13.84 -8.06
N ASN A 112 4.15 13.61 -6.76
CA ASN A 112 4.33 14.64 -5.75
C ASN A 112 5.66 15.39 -5.96
N HIS A 113 5.66 16.31 -6.91
CA HIS A 113 6.80 17.15 -7.25
C HIS A 113 6.37 18.62 -7.34
N LYS A 114 7.24 19.52 -6.88
CA LYS A 114 6.98 20.95 -6.92
C LYS A 114 6.57 21.41 -8.33
N LYS A 115 5.44 22.11 -8.44
CA LYS A 115 4.92 22.69 -9.68
C LYS A 115 5.99 23.54 -10.36
N GLY A 116 6.15 23.39 -11.69
CA GLY A 116 7.15 24.08 -12.47
C GLY A 116 8.58 23.51 -12.40
N SER A 117 8.84 22.50 -11.53
CA SER A 117 10.14 21.81 -11.48
C SER A 117 10.41 21.01 -12.76
N PHE A 118 11.66 20.64 -13.00
CA PHE A 118 12.02 19.77 -14.15
C PHE A 118 11.24 18.45 -14.11
N ALA A 119 11.09 17.84 -12.92
CA ALA A 119 10.33 16.62 -12.74
C ALA A 119 8.85 16.83 -13.08
N ASN A 120 8.24 17.91 -12.59
CA ASN A 120 6.84 18.24 -12.89
C ASN A 120 6.61 18.44 -14.40
N ARG A 121 7.45 19.23 -15.08
CA ARG A 121 7.35 19.44 -16.55
C ARG A 121 7.42 18.12 -17.33
N ARG A 122 8.30 17.20 -16.90
CA ARG A 122 8.41 15.87 -17.51
C ARG A 122 7.17 15.02 -17.26
N ILE A 123 6.60 15.09 -16.05
CA ILE A 123 5.34 14.42 -15.71
C ILE A 123 4.23 14.91 -16.63
N LEU A 124 4.00 16.23 -16.71
CA LEU A 124 2.95 16.82 -17.55
C LEU A 124 3.11 16.43 -19.01
N LYS A 125 4.34 16.45 -19.55
CA LYS A 125 4.64 15.99 -20.90
C LYS A 125 4.22 14.53 -21.12
N ALA A 126 4.43 13.66 -20.15
CA ALA A 126 4.02 12.26 -20.23
C ALA A 126 2.48 12.12 -20.19
N PHE A 127 1.82 12.88 -19.29
CA PHE A 127 0.37 12.84 -19.13
C PHE A 127 -0.40 13.46 -20.31
N ASN A 128 0.21 14.35 -21.11
CA ASN A 128 -0.41 14.83 -22.36
C ASN A 128 -0.77 13.69 -23.31
N ASN A 129 0.02 12.61 -23.29
CA ASN A 129 -0.17 11.43 -24.15
C ASN A 129 -0.87 10.26 -23.44
N ILE A 130 -1.47 10.48 -22.27
CA ILE A 130 -2.26 9.50 -21.52
C ILE A 130 -3.73 9.88 -21.66
N ASP A 131 -4.57 8.90 -21.99
CA ASP A 131 -5.98 9.13 -22.25
C ASP A 131 -6.81 9.14 -20.97
N GLN A 132 -6.43 8.30 -19.99
CA GLN A 132 -7.13 8.18 -18.71
C GLN A 132 -6.14 8.01 -17.57
N VAL A 133 -6.40 8.71 -16.49
CA VAL A 133 -5.64 8.63 -15.22
C VAL A 133 -6.55 8.04 -14.15
N VAL A 134 -6.08 7.02 -13.45
CA VAL A 134 -6.78 6.42 -12.31
C VAL A 134 -6.04 6.80 -11.05
N ALA A 135 -6.63 7.69 -10.26
CA ALA A 135 -6.12 8.04 -8.94
C ALA A 135 -6.65 7.05 -7.89
N ASN A 136 -5.78 6.64 -6.97
CA ASN A 136 -6.13 5.69 -5.93
C ASN A 136 -6.91 6.29 -4.74
N SER A 137 -7.07 7.63 -4.72
CA SER A 137 -7.81 8.37 -3.68
C SER A 137 -8.18 9.78 -4.18
N GLU A 138 -9.12 10.44 -3.53
CA GLU A 138 -9.41 11.86 -3.77
C GLU A 138 -8.20 12.74 -3.47
N TYR A 139 -7.43 12.40 -2.43
CA TYR A 139 -6.16 13.08 -2.15
C TYR A 139 -5.20 13.02 -3.35
N THR A 140 -5.03 11.85 -3.95
CA THR A 140 -4.14 11.67 -5.11
C THR A 140 -4.68 12.38 -6.34
N LYS A 141 -6.01 12.41 -6.56
CA LYS A 141 -6.64 13.22 -7.60
C LYS A 141 -6.34 14.70 -7.41
N ASN A 142 -6.58 15.24 -6.21
CA ASN A 142 -6.34 16.65 -5.90
C ASN A 142 -4.87 17.05 -6.12
N LEU A 143 -3.94 16.21 -5.66
CA LEU A 143 -2.52 16.39 -5.92
C LEU A 143 -2.19 16.40 -7.43
N ALA A 144 -2.82 15.53 -8.22
CA ALA A 144 -2.61 15.48 -9.66
C ALA A 144 -3.12 16.76 -10.36
N VAL A 145 -4.27 17.26 -9.95
CA VAL A 145 -4.83 18.54 -10.46
C VAL A 145 -3.94 19.73 -10.06
N GLU A 146 -3.48 19.77 -8.81
CA GLU A 146 -2.60 20.82 -8.30
C GLU A 146 -1.30 20.94 -9.11
N ILE A 147 -0.69 19.83 -9.46
CA ILE A 147 0.52 19.82 -10.28
C ILE A 147 0.28 20.09 -11.76
N GLY A 148 -0.98 20.18 -12.21
CA GLY A 148 -1.40 20.58 -13.56
C GLY A 148 -1.81 19.46 -14.50
N ILE A 149 -2.16 18.28 -14.01
CA ILE A 149 -2.79 17.22 -14.83
C ILE A 149 -4.25 17.60 -15.08
N ASP A 150 -4.73 17.42 -16.30
CA ASP A 150 -6.10 17.72 -16.70
C ASP A 150 -7.11 16.87 -15.90
N GLU A 151 -7.96 17.55 -15.13
CA GLU A 151 -8.96 16.90 -14.27
C GLU A 151 -9.94 16.02 -15.05
N ASN A 152 -10.29 16.40 -16.27
CA ASN A 152 -11.22 15.62 -17.12
C ASN A 152 -10.67 14.22 -17.48
N LYS A 153 -9.36 14.03 -17.36
CA LYS A 153 -8.73 12.73 -17.58
C LYS A 153 -8.66 11.88 -16.30
N ILE A 154 -8.98 12.43 -15.11
CA ILE A 154 -8.78 11.76 -13.84
C ILE A 154 -10.08 11.17 -13.33
N ILE A 155 -10.05 9.89 -13.00
CA ILE A 155 -11.10 9.22 -12.22
C ILE A 155 -10.49 8.66 -10.94
N VAL A 156 -11.29 8.64 -9.88
CA VAL A 156 -10.87 8.00 -8.62
C VAL A 156 -11.42 6.58 -8.60
N ILE A 157 -10.53 5.61 -8.38
CA ILE A 157 -10.88 4.21 -8.11
C ILE A 157 -10.04 3.75 -6.94
N ASN A 158 -10.66 3.62 -5.79
CA ASN A 158 -9.97 3.14 -4.60
C ASN A 158 -9.49 1.69 -4.79
N PRO A 159 -8.27 1.35 -4.30
CA PRO A 159 -7.75 0.00 -4.35
C PRO A 159 -8.63 -0.99 -3.59
N GLY A 160 -8.99 -2.07 -4.24
CA GLY A 160 -9.62 -3.22 -3.59
C GLY A 160 -8.59 -4.16 -3.00
N VAL A 161 -9.05 -5.04 -2.11
CA VAL A 161 -8.30 -6.16 -1.55
C VAL A 161 -9.01 -7.47 -1.87
N PHE A 162 -8.26 -8.56 -1.96
CA PHE A 162 -8.88 -9.88 -2.10
C PHE A 162 -9.65 -10.24 -0.83
N PRO A 163 -10.78 -10.95 -0.96
CA PRO A 163 -11.46 -11.51 0.21
C PRO A 163 -10.47 -12.28 1.10
N PRO A 164 -10.62 -12.21 2.42
CA PRO A 164 -9.74 -12.94 3.33
C PRO A 164 -9.87 -14.43 3.07
N LYS A 165 -8.73 -15.11 2.98
CA LYS A 165 -8.71 -16.58 2.93
C LYS A 165 -8.89 -17.11 4.34
N GLU A 166 -9.42 -18.31 4.43
CA GLU A 166 -9.44 -19.07 5.69
C GLU A 166 -8.03 -19.14 6.28
N ILE A 167 -7.93 -18.80 7.55
CA ILE A 167 -6.66 -18.80 8.27
C ILE A 167 -6.44 -20.23 8.81
N ASP A 168 -5.31 -20.82 8.48
CA ASP A 168 -4.99 -22.16 8.95
C ASP A 168 -4.80 -22.22 10.47
N LYS A 169 -5.13 -23.39 11.06
CA LYS A 169 -5.12 -23.60 12.51
C LYS A 169 -3.73 -23.39 13.13
N SER A 170 -2.66 -23.68 12.40
CA SER A 170 -1.29 -23.50 12.90
C SER A 170 -0.95 -22.02 13.04
N SER A 171 -1.31 -21.20 12.06
CA SER A 171 -1.16 -19.74 12.10
C SER A 171 -1.98 -19.10 13.24
N ILE A 172 -3.21 -19.57 13.45
CA ILE A 172 -4.05 -19.11 14.59
C ILE A 172 -3.37 -19.42 15.92
N LYS A 173 -2.92 -20.67 16.11
CA LYS A 173 -2.25 -21.10 17.34
C LYS A 173 -0.96 -20.32 17.60
N GLU A 174 -0.18 -20.06 16.57
CA GLU A 174 1.06 -19.27 16.67
C GLU A 174 0.75 -17.82 17.08
N ALA A 175 -0.24 -17.18 16.47
CA ALA A 175 -0.69 -15.85 16.85
C ALA A 175 -1.19 -15.80 18.29
N GLU A 176 -1.97 -16.79 18.73
CA GLU A 176 -2.44 -16.89 20.12
C GLU A 176 -1.29 -17.05 21.13
N ASN A 177 -0.26 -17.80 20.79
CA ASN A 177 0.92 -17.94 21.62
C ASN A 177 1.70 -16.62 21.75
N LEU A 178 1.90 -15.89 20.63
CA LEU A 178 2.56 -14.57 20.61
C LEU A 178 1.79 -13.52 21.42
N LEU A 179 0.46 -13.59 21.39
CA LEU A 179 -0.43 -12.62 22.02
C LEU A 179 -0.99 -13.09 23.37
N LYS A 180 -0.45 -14.19 23.92
CA LYS A 180 -0.95 -14.78 25.18
C LYS A 180 -0.89 -13.77 26.31
N ASN A 181 -2.02 -13.65 27.06
CA ASN A 181 -2.19 -12.73 28.20
C ASN A 181 -1.98 -11.23 27.85
N LYS A 182 -1.98 -10.87 26.57
CA LYS A 182 -1.85 -9.49 26.11
C LYS A 182 -3.21 -8.96 25.65
N ASN A 183 -3.62 -7.82 26.21
CA ASN A 183 -4.84 -7.10 25.86
C ASN A 183 -4.81 -5.68 26.44
N PRO A 184 -5.17 -4.62 25.70
CA PRO A 184 -5.56 -4.64 24.27
C PRO A 184 -4.37 -4.88 23.31
N ARG A 185 -4.71 -5.24 22.07
CA ARG A 185 -3.76 -5.63 21.01
C ARG A 185 -3.80 -4.65 19.87
N LEU A 186 -2.73 -3.89 19.70
CA LEU A 186 -2.52 -2.96 18.61
C LEU A 186 -1.65 -3.61 17.54
N ILE A 187 -1.87 -3.28 16.28
CA ILE A 187 -1.06 -3.81 15.18
C ILE A 187 -0.80 -2.75 14.11
N THR A 188 0.40 -2.78 13.52
CA THR A 188 0.74 -2.13 12.26
C THR A 188 1.40 -3.13 11.32
N VAL A 189 0.93 -3.17 10.08
CA VAL A 189 1.53 -3.96 9.00
C VAL A 189 2.02 -2.98 7.94
N SER A 190 3.29 -2.65 7.94
CA SER A 190 3.85 -1.68 6.99
C SER A 190 5.38 -1.73 6.96
N ARG A 191 5.98 -1.03 6.00
CA ARG A 191 7.43 -0.76 6.05
C ARG A 191 7.75 0.17 7.20
N PHE A 192 8.92 -0.02 7.83
CA PHE A 192 9.46 0.92 8.81
C PHE A 192 10.09 2.11 8.08
N ASP A 193 9.27 3.04 7.65
CA ASP A 193 9.69 4.35 7.12
C ASP A 193 9.05 5.48 7.97
N LYS A 194 9.67 6.67 8.01
CA LYS A 194 9.22 7.80 8.86
C LYS A 194 7.77 8.16 8.63
N ARG A 195 7.30 8.05 7.39
CA ARG A 195 5.93 8.33 7.02
C ARG A 195 4.90 7.48 7.77
N LYS A 196 5.25 6.22 8.10
CA LYS A 196 4.35 5.26 8.79
C LYS A 196 4.20 5.53 10.28
N ASN A 197 5.12 6.31 10.84
CA ASN A 197 5.00 6.93 12.16
C ASN A 197 4.93 5.95 13.36
N HIS A 198 5.64 4.82 13.26
CA HIS A 198 5.75 3.87 14.38
C HIS A 198 6.28 4.54 15.65
N GLU A 199 7.18 5.50 15.50
CA GLU A 199 7.77 6.28 16.58
C GLU A 199 6.70 6.91 17.48
N LYS A 200 5.75 7.66 16.90
CA LYS A 200 4.68 8.32 17.67
C LYS A 200 3.73 7.32 18.32
N VAL A 201 3.48 6.17 17.70
CA VAL A 201 2.66 5.11 18.30
C VAL A 201 3.35 4.54 19.54
N ILE A 202 4.67 4.31 19.48
CA ILE A 202 5.45 3.83 20.65
C ILE A 202 5.50 4.89 21.76
N MET A 203 5.64 6.16 21.40
CA MET A 203 5.56 7.25 22.39
C MET A 203 4.19 7.30 23.08
N ALA A 204 3.09 7.13 22.33
CA ALA A 204 1.75 7.05 22.90
C ALA A 204 1.56 5.81 23.79
N LEU A 205 2.19 4.70 23.43
CA LEU A 205 2.13 3.44 24.17
C LEU A 205 2.67 3.57 25.60
N ARG A 206 3.66 4.46 25.83
CA ARG A 206 4.18 4.75 27.17
C ARG A 206 3.08 5.21 28.15
N ASN A 207 2.21 6.09 27.70
CA ASN A 207 1.08 6.58 28.51
C ASN A 207 -0.05 5.54 28.58
N LEU A 208 -0.34 4.86 27.47
CA LEU A 208 -1.37 3.81 27.41
C LEU A 208 -1.05 2.63 28.35
N LYS A 209 0.23 2.27 28.53
CA LYS A 209 0.67 1.21 29.46
C LYS A 209 0.21 1.47 30.89
N GLN A 210 0.07 2.73 31.31
CA GLN A 210 -0.39 3.08 32.65
C GLN A 210 -1.87 2.70 32.87
N ILE A 211 -2.69 2.79 31.81
CA ILE A 211 -4.12 2.45 31.86
C ILE A 211 -4.35 0.97 31.48
N TYR A 212 -3.55 0.46 30.55
CA TYR A 212 -3.62 -0.90 30.01
C TYR A 212 -2.29 -1.64 30.23
N PRO A 213 -2.00 -2.17 31.42
CA PRO A 213 -0.70 -2.77 31.74
C PRO A 213 -0.29 -3.93 30.80
N ASN A 214 -1.28 -4.66 30.28
CA ASN A 214 -1.08 -5.80 29.37
C ASN A 214 -1.17 -5.42 27.88
N ILE A 215 -1.19 -4.12 27.54
CA ILE A 215 -1.23 -3.68 26.15
C ILE A 215 -0.05 -4.23 25.36
N ILE A 216 -0.29 -4.59 24.12
CA ILE A 216 0.75 -5.02 23.18
C ILE A 216 0.61 -4.32 21.85
N TYR A 217 1.72 -3.92 21.25
CA TYR A 217 1.82 -3.38 19.92
C TYR A 217 2.67 -4.27 19.02
N THR A 218 2.05 -4.90 18.03
CA THR A 218 2.71 -5.77 17.08
C THR A 218 3.05 -4.99 15.81
N CYS A 219 4.34 -4.90 15.49
CA CYS A 219 4.86 -4.24 14.31
C CYS A 219 5.34 -5.28 13.30
N ILE A 220 4.64 -5.42 12.17
CA ILE A 220 5.01 -6.37 11.11
C ILE A 220 5.59 -5.61 9.92
N GLY A 221 6.85 -5.87 9.60
CA GLY A 221 7.51 -5.27 8.44
C GLY A 221 9.03 -5.15 8.57
N TYR A 222 9.61 -4.32 7.73
CA TYR A 222 11.04 -3.99 7.73
C TYR A 222 11.23 -2.61 7.10
N GLY A 223 12.36 -1.96 7.33
CA GLY A 223 12.66 -0.67 6.70
C GLY A 223 13.78 0.10 7.39
N GLU A 224 14.05 1.30 6.91
CA GLU A 224 15.18 2.14 7.35
C GLU A 224 15.05 2.64 8.80
N GLU A 225 13.84 2.74 9.32
CA GLU A 225 13.58 3.19 10.70
C GLU A 225 13.53 2.05 11.73
N GLU A 226 13.73 0.79 11.32
CA GLU A 226 13.59 -0.37 12.21
C GLU A 226 14.46 -0.24 13.46
N GLU A 227 15.74 0.07 13.29
CA GLU A 227 16.69 0.20 14.42
C GLU A 227 16.37 1.40 15.32
N ASN A 228 15.94 2.53 14.71
CA ASN A 228 15.55 3.72 15.48
C ASN A 228 14.32 3.43 16.36
N VAL A 229 13.35 2.71 15.81
CA VAL A 229 12.10 2.35 16.51
C VAL A 229 12.39 1.35 17.64
N LYS A 230 13.25 0.36 17.42
CA LYS A 230 13.71 -0.58 18.48
C LYS A 230 14.47 0.13 19.60
N LYS A 231 15.38 1.03 19.24
CA LYS A 231 16.12 1.83 20.22
C LYS A 231 15.17 2.66 21.09
N LEU A 232 14.21 3.35 20.48
CA LEU A 232 13.19 4.11 21.20
C LEU A 232 12.36 3.21 22.13
N THR A 233 11.99 2.02 21.68
CA THR A 233 11.25 1.05 22.50
C THR A 233 12.03 0.68 23.77
N ASN A 234 13.33 0.46 23.64
CA ASN A 234 14.20 0.16 24.77
C ASN A 234 14.37 1.36 25.70
N GLU A 235 14.62 2.57 25.17
CA GLU A 235 14.74 3.81 25.93
C GLU A 235 13.48 4.14 26.75
N LEU A 236 12.29 3.75 26.25
CA LEU A 236 11.02 3.94 26.94
C LEU A 236 10.60 2.76 27.82
N GLU A 237 11.45 1.73 27.97
CA GLU A 237 11.21 0.51 28.76
C GLU A 237 9.92 -0.22 28.33
N LEU A 238 9.69 -0.32 27.01
CA LEU A 238 8.49 -0.92 26.41
C LEU A 238 8.76 -2.27 25.71
N ASN A 239 9.87 -2.94 26.04
CA ASN A 239 10.27 -4.20 25.38
C ASN A 239 9.23 -5.33 25.52
N GLU A 240 8.48 -5.35 26.62
CA GLU A 240 7.41 -6.31 26.84
C GLU A 240 6.06 -5.92 26.17
N GLN A 241 5.92 -4.66 25.73
CA GLN A 241 4.74 -4.10 25.11
C GLN A 241 4.85 -4.00 23.59
N VAL A 242 6.03 -4.29 22.99
CA VAL A 242 6.22 -4.20 21.54
C VAL A 242 6.82 -5.47 20.99
N ILE A 243 6.19 -6.02 19.95
CA ILE A 243 6.70 -7.16 19.19
C ILE A 243 7.07 -6.70 17.78
N PHE A 244 8.32 -6.95 17.37
CA PHE A 244 8.80 -6.70 16.02
C PHE A 244 8.87 -8.01 15.23
N LEU A 245 8.15 -8.10 14.12
CA LEU A 245 8.11 -9.28 13.28
C LEU A 245 8.51 -8.94 11.83
N LYS A 246 9.35 -9.79 11.24
CA LYS A 246 9.85 -9.64 9.88
C LYS A 246 9.64 -10.92 9.08
N ASN A 247 9.36 -10.77 7.79
CA ASN A 247 9.14 -11.91 6.88
C ASN A 247 8.07 -12.89 7.37
N VAL A 248 7.01 -12.37 7.96
CA VAL A 248 5.91 -13.16 8.51
C VAL A 248 5.13 -13.87 7.39
N PRO A 249 4.87 -15.19 7.49
CA PRO A 249 3.99 -15.89 6.57
C PRO A 249 2.61 -15.24 6.49
N GLN A 250 1.98 -15.28 5.31
CA GLN A 250 0.69 -14.61 5.10
C GLN A 250 -0.41 -15.11 6.07
N GLY A 251 -0.43 -16.42 6.37
CA GLY A 251 -1.38 -16.98 7.34
C GLY A 251 -1.21 -16.37 8.73
N LEU A 252 0.03 -16.34 9.25
CA LEU A 252 0.34 -15.74 10.55
C LEU A 252 0.06 -14.22 10.57
N LYS A 253 0.40 -13.50 9.48
CA LYS A 253 0.06 -12.07 9.37
C LYS A 253 -1.46 -11.88 9.50
N ASN A 254 -2.25 -12.65 8.77
CA ASN A 254 -3.70 -12.57 8.81
C ASN A 254 -4.27 -12.92 10.20
N ALA A 255 -3.70 -13.98 10.85
CA ALA A 255 -4.08 -14.37 12.20
C ALA A 255 -3.78 -13.25 13.24
N LEU A 256 -2.61 -12.62 13.16
CA LEU A 256 -2.25 -11.51 14.04
C LEU A 256 -3.17 -10.29 13.84
N VAL A 257 -3.49 -9.95 12.60
CA VAL A 257 -4.45 -8.86 12.31
C VAL A 257 -5.83 -9.21 12.86
N SER A 258 -6.37 -10.40 12.56
CA SER A 258 -7.71 -10.81 13.01
C SER A 258 -7.87 -10.93 14.54
N LYS A 259 -6.76 -11.11 15.27
CA LYS A 259 -6.74 -11.18 16.75
C LYS A 259 -6.41 -9.84 17.42
N SER A 260 -6.24 -8.77 16.63
CA SER A 260 -5.97 -7.43 17.15
C SER A 260 -7.27 -6.68 17.46
N ASN A 261 -7.20 -5.68 18.35
CA ASN A 261 -8.30 -4.80 18.66
C ASN A 261 -8.28 -3.52 17.82
N LEU A 262 -7.10 -3.14 17.32
CA LEU A 262 -6.92 -1.86 16.64
C LEU A 262 -5.73 -1.90 15.67
N PHE A 263 -5.93 -1.47 14.45
CA PHE A 263 -4.87 -1.20 13.49
C PHE A 263 -4.42 0.26 13.62
N VAL A 264 -3.13 0.52 13.87
CA VAL A 264 -2.65 1.88 14.15
C VAL A 264 -1.53 2.27 13.19
N MET A 265 -1.81 3.20 12.27
CA MET A 265 -0.82 3.74 11.36
C MET A 265 -1.10 5.23 11.07
N PRO A 266 -0.90 6.13 12.06
CA PRO A 266 -1.16 7.57 11.93
C PRO A 266 -0.11 8.22 11.02
N SER A 267 -0.18 7.92 9.73
CA SER A 267 0.82 8.32 8.73
C SER A 267 0.92 9.84 8.59
N ILE A 268 2.14 10.30 8.30
CA ILE A 268 2.46 11.72 8.10
C ILE A 268 3.07 11.94 6.71
N ILE A 269 3.13 13.18 6.28
CA ILE A 269 3.96 13.56 5.13
C ILE A 269 5.43 13.61 5.58
N HIS A 270 6.29 12.87 4.90
CA HIS A 270 7.73 12.97 5.06
C HIS A 270 8.41 13.26 3.72
N LYS A 271 8.92 14.48 3.54
CA LYS A 271 9.45 14.99 2.26
C LYS A 271 8.37 14.91 1.16
N THR A 272 8.60 14.14 0.11
CA THR A 272 7.64 13.90 -0.96
C THR A 272 6.82 12.62 -0.76
N SER A 273 7.09 11.88 0.33
CA SER A 273 6.41 10.61 0.61
C SER A 273 5.15 10.86 1.44
N VAL A 274 4.02 10.41 0.94
CA VAL A 274 2.70 10.51 1.57
C VAL A 274 1.95 9.19 1.43
N GLU A 275 1.01 8.91 2.33
CA GLU A 275 0.11 7.76 2.18
C GLU A 275 -0.91 8.06 1.07
N GLY A 276 -0.84 7.31 -0.03
CA GLY A 276 -1.72 7.56 -1.16
C GLY A 276 -3.16 7.09 -0.95
N PHE A 277 -3.36 6.03 -0.17
CA PHE A 277 -4.66 5.47 0.18
C PHE A 277 -4.58 4.69 1.51
N GLY A 278 -3.63 3.73 1.60
CA GLY A 278 -3.48 2.89 2.78
C GLY A 278 -4.24 1.56 2.68
N ILE A 279 -3.87 0.73 1.69
CA ILE A 279 -4.46 -0.62 1.50
C ILE A 279 -4.49 -1.43 2.82
N ALA A 280 -3.49 -1.24 3.70
CA ALA A 280 -3.42 -1.94 4.98
C ALA A 280 -4.60 -1.64 5.92
N TYR A 281 -5.22 -0.46 5.85
CA TYR A 281 -6.44 -0.17 6.60
C TYR A 281 -7.62 -1.04 6.12
N VAL A 282 -7.74 -1.20 4.80
CA VAL A 282 -8.79 -2.05 4.21
C VAL A 282 -8.51 -3.53 4.48
N GLU A 283 -7.22 -3.94 4.49
CA GLU A 283 -6.84 -5.30 4.91
C GLU A 283 -7.23 -5.58 6.37
N ALA A 284 -7.10 -4.59 7.28
CA ALA A 284 -7.55 -4.73 8.67
C ALA A 284 -9.08 -4.74 8.78
N ALA A 285 -9.77 -3.87 8.04
CA ALA A 285 -11.22 -3.78 8.02
C ALA A 285 -11.91 -5.07 7.55
N GLN A 286 -11.25 -5.90 6.71
CA GLN A 286 -11.75 -7.23 6.32
C GLN A 286 -11.96 -8.19 7.51
N TYR A 287 -11.28 -7.93 8.63
CA TYR A 287 -11.40 -8.70 9.87
C TYR A 287 -12.21 -7.96 10.92
N GLY A 288 -12.92 -6.88 10.56
CA GLY A 288 -13.67 -6.06 11.49
C GLY A 288 -12.80 -5.23 12.44
N ILE A 289 -11.52 -5.02 12.11
CA ILE A 289 -10.60 -4.29 12.96
C ILE A 289 -10.64 -2.79 12.63
N PRO A 290 -11.04 -1.92 13.56
CA PRO A 290 -11.04 -0.47 13.37
C PRO A 290 -9.60 0.04 13.17
N SER A 291 -9.47 1.20 12.52
CA SER A 291 -8.14 1.74 12.17
C SER A 291 -7.95 3.17 12.65
N ILE A 292 -6.73 3.51 13.07
CA ILE A 292 -6.29 4.90 13.22
C ILE A 292 -5.38 5.25 12.03
N GLY A 293 -5.81 6.24 11.25
CA GLY A 293 -5.08 6.80 10.12
C GLY A 293 -4.65 8.24 10.35
N GLY A 294 -3.62 8.68 9.61
CA GLY A 294 -3.20 10.08 9.63
C GLY A 294 -4.05 10.93 8.70
N LYS A 295 -4.31 12.20 9.08
CA LYS A 295 -5.07 13.16 8.27
C LYS A 295 -4.35 13.57 6.98
N ASP A 296 -3.03 13.40 6.94
CA ASP A 296 -2.21 13.75 5.80
C ASP A 296 -2.20 12.64 4.75
N GLY A 297 -2.83 12.85 3.62
CA GLY A 297 -2.88 11.90 2.51
C GLY A 297 -4.25 11.25 2.31
N GLY A 298 -4.25 10.07 1.71
CA GLY A 298 -5.46 9.37 1.28
C GLY A 298 -6.06 8.40 2.30
N ALA A 299 -5.67 8.45 3.58
CA ALA A 299 -6.21 7.54 4.60
C ALA A 299 -7.74 7.74 4.80
N SER A 300 -8.25 8.97 4.62
CA SER A 300 -9.67 9.30 4.68
C SER A 300 -10.55 8.62 3.61
N ASP A 301 -9.93 8.12 2.53
CA ASP A 301 -10.64 7.33 1.53
C ASP A 301 -10.76 5.84 1.95
N ALA A 302 -9.85 5.38 2.82
CA ALA A 302 -9.81 4.01 3.30
C ALA A 302 -10.51 3.82 4.66
N ILE A 303 -10.61 4.90 5.46
CA ILE A 303 -11.21 4.92 6.79
C ILE A 303 -12.37 5.90 6.79
N LYS A 304 -13.57 5.42 7.08
CA LYS A 304 -14.72 6.27 7.33
C LYS A 304 -14.64 6.77 8.77
N ASN A 305 -14.24 8.05 8.92
CA ASN A 305 -13.96 8.65 10.23
C ASN A 305 -15.16 8.53 11.19
N ASN A 306 -14.92 8.13 12.43
CA ASN A 306 -15.89 7.83 13.47
C ASN A 306 -16.84 6.66 13.19
N GLU A 307 -16.66 5.90 12.08
CA GLU A 307 -17.44 4.69 11.79
C GLU A 307 -16.52 3.46 11.69
N THR A 308 -15.54 3.46 10.81
CA THR A 308 -14.59 2.33 10.67
C THR A 308 -13.22 2.62 11.29
N GLY A 309 -13.09 3.74 11.99
CA GLY A 309 -11.88 4.15 12.67
C GLY A 309 -11.82 5.66 12.90
N ILE A 310 -10.63 6.18 13.20
CA ILE A 310 -10.40 7.60 13.48
C ILE A 310 -9.28 8.12 12.58
N ILE A 311 -9.49 9.30 12.01
CA ILE A 311 -8.46 10.09 11.32
C ILE A 311 -7.94 11.15 12.28
N CYS A 312 -6.64 11.11 12.60
CA CYS A 312 -6.00 12.04 13.54
C CYS A 312 -4.81 12.76 12.90
N ASP A 313 -4.34 13.83 13.55
CA ASP A 313 -3.06 14.43 13.19
C ASP A 313 -1.91 13.54 13.65
N GLY A 314 -1.25 12.85 12.70
CA GLY A 314 -0.09 12.03 12.99
C GLY A 314 1.12 12.79 13.56
N ASN A 315 1.16 14.13 13.46
CA ASN A 315 2.18 14.95 14.07
C ASN A 315 1.85 15.31 15.55
N ASN A 316 0.61 15.13 15.97
CA ASN A 316 0.15 15.41 17.32
C ASN A 316 0.08 14.13 18.17
N LEU A 317 1.00 13.99 19.13
CA LEU A 317 1.08 12.81 19.98
C LEU A 317 -0.18 12.62 20.84
N GLU A 318 -0.77 13.73 21.34
CA GLU A 318 -1.97 13.71 22.18
C GLU A 318 -3.19 13.24 21.38
N GLU A 319 -3.33 13.64 20.11
CA GLU A 319 -4.40 13.14 19.25
C GLU A 319 -4.26 11.64 18.94
N ILE A 320 -3.03 11.17 18.73
CA ILE A 320 -2.78 9.73 18.55
C ILE A 320 -3.17 8.96 19.81
N TYR A 321 -2.71 9.43 20.96
CA TYR A 321 -3.01 8.82 22.25
C TYR A 321 -4.52 8.78 22.53
N SER A 322 -5.18 9.94 22.43
CA SER A 322 -6.62 10.05 22.71
C SER A 322 -7.47 9.26 21.72
N SER A 323 -7.07 9.18 20.45
CA SER A 323 -7.75 8.36 19.43
C SER A 323 -7.64 6.86 19.75
N ILE A 324 -6.47 6.38 20.19
CA ILE A 324 -6.29 4.99 20.63
C ILE A 324 -7.16 4.71 21.85
N ASP A 325 -7.07 5.55 22.86
CA ASP A 325 -7.82 5.37 24.12
C ASP A 325 -9.35 5.41 23.89
N LEU A 326 -9.82 6.32 23.03
CA LEU A 326 -11.24 6.43 22.68
C LEU A 326 -11.78 5.13 22.04
N ILE A 327 -11.07 4.56 21.06
CA ILE A 327 -11.49 3.30 20.42
C ILE A 327 -11.45 2.15 21.43
N LEU A 328 -10.41 2.06 22.26
CA LEU A 328 -10.25 0.97 23.23
C LEU A 328 -11.30 1.02 24.36
N LYS A 329 -11.83 2.19 24.70
CA LYS A 329 -12.90 2.37 25.69
C LYS A 329 -14.31 2.17 25.12
N ASN A 330 -14.47 2.30 23.82
CA ASN A 330 -15.78 2.29 23.19
C ASN A 330 -16.04 0.96 22.48
N ASN A 331 -16.84 0.08 23.11
CA ASN A 331 -17.18 -1.24 22.59
C ASN A 331 -17.83 -1.20 21.20
N SER A 332 -18.54 -0.10 20.83
CA SER A 332 -19.17 0.00 19.51
C SER A 332 -18.16 -0.05 18.33
N TYR A 333 -16.91 0.35 18.55
CA TYR A 333 -15.85 0.18 17.57
C TYR A 333 -15.26 -1.24 17.54
N LEU A 334 -15.37 -2.00 18.61
CA LEU A 334 -14.81 -3.34 18.75
C LEU A 334 -15.78 -4.45 18.31
N GLU A 335 -17.04 -4.11 18.09
CA GLU A 335 -18.11 -5.03 17.68
C GLU A 335 -18.44 -4.95 16.16
N MET A 336 -17.71 -4.11 15.41
CA MET A 336 -17.82 -3.99 13.93
C MET A 336 -17.05 -5.10 13.24
#